data_0525e6447645421cf5577f0c2632864d
#
_entry.id   0525e6447645421cf5577f0c2632864d
#
_cell.length_a   1.000
_cell.length_b   1.000
_cell.length_c   1.000
_cell.angle_alpha   90.00
_cell.angle_beta   90.00
_cell.angle_gamma   90.00
#
_symmetry.space_group_name_H-M   'P 1'
#
loop_
_entity.id
_entity.type
_entity.pdbx_description
1 polymer ?
#
loop_
_entity_poly.entity_id
_entity_poly.type
_entity_poly.pdbx_seq_one_letter_code
_entity_poly.pdbx_strand_id
1 'polypeptide(L)'
;MRYATMMVGAALVLAYVVGPAAAQGAKPLRKCAPDAVVSGTVCIDRYEASVWRVPDPRGANKKLVKKLQQGKAKVADLMAGGATQLGVPYGNYAPCNRNGQNCLDDIYAASLPGVKPSAYSTWFQAQAACDNVAKRLPSNAEWQAAVTGTPDPGPDNGTTDCKTTGQDTTLTGSRSACVSARGAFDMVGNLSEWVADWVPGSTSCGAWSAEVSPTGDHQCLLGATTGTTDEPGALLRGGGYNSLTGAGPLTVNGSIAPSIGGPTIGFRCAR
;
A
#
# COMPACT_ATOMS: atom_id res chain seq x y z
N MET A 1 -65.10 -39.39 43.68
CA MET A 1 -64.69 -38.26 42.77
C MET A 1 -63.56 -37.49 43.43
N ARG A 2 -62.33 -37.65 42.96
CA ARG A 2 -61.15 -36.94 43.47
C ARG A 2 -60.71 -35.95 42.35
N TYR A 3 -60.73 -34.68 42.66
CA TYR A 3 -60.23 -33.65 41.75
C TYR A 3 -58.74 -33.50 41.89
N ALA A 4 -57.97 -33.67 40.82
CA ALA A 4 -56.57 -33.38 40.76
C ALA A 4 -56.33 -31.91 40.32
N THR A 5 -55.70 -31.15 41.20
CA THR A 5 -55.35 -29.75 40.91
C THR A 5 -54.01 -29.75 40.17
N MET A 6 -54.03 -29.24 38.92
CA MET A 6 -52.83 -29.04 38.08
C MET A 6 -52.22 -27.67 38.44
N MET A 7 -51.01 -27.63 39.02
CA MET A 7 -50.23 -26.43 39.17
C MET A 7 -49.46 -26.13 37.83
N VAL A 8 -49.76 -24.99 37.24
CA VAL A 8 -49.02 -24.49 36.09
C VAL A 8 -47.85 -23.65 36.60
N GLY A 9 -46.65 -24.13 36.48
CA GLY A 9 -45.42 -23.41 36.81
C GLY A 9 -45.06 -22.45 35.67
N ALA A 10 -45.09 -21.14 35.94
CA ALA A 10 -44.59 -20.13 35.00
C ALA A 10 -43.07 -20.09 35.06
N ALA A 11 -42.41 -20.47 33.96
CA ALA A 11 -40.99 -20.30 33.79
C ALA A 11 -40.68 -18.87 33.33
N LEU A 12 -40.00 -18.11 34.17
CA LEU A 12 -39.47 -16.79 33.84
C LEU A 12 -38.23 -16.99 32.91
N VAL A 13 -38.36 -16.68 31.63
CA VAL A 13 -37.22 -16.58 30.69
C VAL A 13 -36.61 -15.19 30.83
N LEU A 14 -35.46 -15.10 31.52
CA LEU A 14 -34.61 -13.92 31.50
C LEU A 14 -33.91 -13.81 30.15
N ALA A 15 -34.38 -12.96 29.27
CA ALA A 15 -33.67 -12.60 28.05
C ALA A 15 -32.48 -11.68 28.38
N TYR A 16 -31.27 -12.23 28.33
CA TYR A 16 -30.05 -11.40 28.35
C TYR A 16 -29.95 -10.68 27.02
N VAL A 17 -30.21 -9.37 27.02
CA VAL A 17 -29.89 -8.48 25.91
C VAL A 17 -28.39 -8.22 25.98
N VAL A 18 -27.60 -8.99 25.22
CA VAL A 18 -26.20 -8.65 24.97
C VAL A 18 -26.20 -7.49 23.98
N GLY A 19 -26.07 -6.27 24.51
CA GLY A 19 -25.84 -5.08 23.67
C GLY A 19 -24.54 -5.26 22.87
N PRO A 20 -24.46 -4.70 21.63
CA PRO A 20 -23.22 -4.74 20.86
C PRO A 20 -22.12 -4.10 21.70
N ALA A 21 -21.06 -4.83 21.98
CA ALA A 21 -19.83 -4.28 22.55
C ALA A 21 -19.34 -3.19 21.58
N ALA A 22 -19.41 -1.93 22.01
CA ALA A 22 -18.82 -0.83 21.23
C ALA A 22 -17.34 -1.15 21.05
N ALA A 23 -16.91 -1.43 19.81
CA ALA A 23 -15.52 -1.56 19.48
C ALA A 23 -14.85 -0.24 19.92
N GLN A 24 -14.01 -0.29 20.95
CA GLN A 24 -13.22 0.85 21.37
C GLN A 24 -12.29 1.20 20.22
N GLY A 25 -12.66 2.20 19.42
CA GLY A 25 -11.85 2.67 18.31
C GLY A 25 -10.44 3.03 18.79
N ALA A 26 -9.42 2.49 18.15
CA ALA A 26 -8.05 2.84 18.46
C ALA A 26 -7.86 4.36 18.40
N LYS A 27 -7.17 4.92 19.40
CA LYS A 27 -6.95 6.37 19.44
C LYS A 27 -6.08 6.80 18.25
N PRO A 28 -6.43 7.92 17.57
CA PRO A 28 -5.60 8.45 16.49
C PRO A 28 -4.17 8.69 16.96
N LEU A 29 -3.19 8.38 16.12
CA LEU A 29 -1.80 8.70 16.38
C LEU A 29 -1.59 10.22 16.35
N ARG A 30 -0.69 10.72 17.19
CA ARG A 30 -0.34 12.14 17.21
C ARG A 30 0.91 12.47 16.40
N LYS A 31 1.79 11.50 16.18
CA LYS A 31 3.07 11.71 15.52
C LYS A 31 3.59 10.40 14.91
N CYS A 32 4.18 10.52 13.73
CA CYS A 32 4.91 9.45 13.05
C CYS A 32 6.42 9.72 13.00
N ALA A 33 7.19 8.72 12.56
CA ALA A 33 8.60 8.90 12.23
C ALA A 33 8.76 9.91 11.07
N PRO A 34 9.96 10.49 10.87
CA PRO A 34 10.17 11.56 9.87
C PRO A 34 9.82 11.19 8.43
N ASP A 35 9.91 9.90 8.09
CA ASP A 35 9.63 9.34 6.77
C ASP A 35 8.14 9.07 6.50
N ALA A 36 7.26 9.34 7.48
CA ALA A 36 5.86 8.97 7.40
C ALA A 36 4.93 10.10 7.88
N VAL A 37 3.66 9.98 7.53
CA VAL A 37 2.57 10.88 7.93
C VAL A 37 1.50 10.12 8.71
N VAL A 38 0.75 10.85 9.55
CA VAL A 38 -0.35 10.28 10.32
C VAL A 38 -1.58 10.13 9.43
N SER A 39 -2.11 8.91 9.33
CA SER A 39 -3.40 8.63 8.70
C SER A 39 -4.26 7.77 9.64
N GLY A 40 -5.15 8.43 10.39
CA GLY A 40 -5.97 7.74 11.39
C GLY A 40 -5.12 7.13 12.52
N THR A 41 -5.11 5.81 12.59
CA THR A 41 -4.42 5.03 13.62
C THR A 41 -3.08 4.46 13.15
N VAL A 42 -2.63 4.80 11.94
CA VAL A 42 -1.39 4.30 11.35
C VAL A 42 -0.49 5.43 10.89
N CYS A 43 0.80 5.14 10.81
CA CYS A 43 1.76 5.94 10.09
C CYS A 43 1.94 5.34 8.70
N ILE A 44 1.63 6.11 7.65
CA ILE A 44 1.88 5.71 6.27
C ILE A 44 3.10 6.45 5.73
N ASP A 45 3.92 5.79 4.93
CA ASP A 45 5.09 6.41 4.30
C ASP A 45 4.70 7.63 3.50
N ARG A 46 5.48 8.72 3.66
CA ARG A 46 5.22 10.00 2.99
C ARG A 46 5.39 9.91 1.47
N TYR A 47 6.34 9.10 1.03
CA TYR A 47 6.72 8.90 -0.37
C TYR A 47 6.62 7.43 -0.73
N GLU A 48 6.48 7.13 -2.02
CA GLU A 48 6.64 5.79 -2.56
C GLU A 48 8.00 5.20 -2.16
N ALA A 49 8.07 3.90 -1.98
CA ALA A 49 9.29 3.24 -1.55
C ALA A 49 10.38 3.28 -2.63
N SER A 50 11.58 3.63 -2.22
CA SER A 50 12.80 3.20 -2.89
C SER A 50 13.38 2.00 -2.16
N VAL A 51 13.74 0.94 -2.86
CA VAL A 51 14.25 -0.31 -2.28
C VAL A 51 15.77 -0.35 -2.42
N TRP A 52 16.45 -0.70 -1.35
CA TRP A 52 17.90 -0.68 -1.30
C TRP A 52 18.47 -2.00 -0.81
N ARG A 53 19.50 -2.50 -1.50
CA ARG A 53 20.35 -3.55 -0.96
C ARG A 53 21.44 -2.90 -0.13
N VAL A 54 21.50 -3.28 1.15
CA VAL A 54 22.49 -2.78 2.10
C VAL A 54 23.54 -3.88 2.33
N PRO A 55 24.81 -3.67 1.97
CA PRO A 55 25.85 -4.67 2.22
C PRO A 55 26.11 -4.83 3.72
N ASP A 56 26.38 -6.06 4.16
CA ASP A 56 26.66 -6.40 5.56
C ASP A 56 25.71 -5.72 6.57
N PRO A 57 24.39 -5.96 6.48
CA PRO A 57 23.39 -5.24 7.26
C PRO A 57 23.42 -5.56 8.77
N ARG A 58 23.99 -6.71 9.15
CA ARG A 58 24.12 -7.15 10.54
C ARG A 58 25.46 -6.75 11.17
N GLY A 59 26.45 -6.43 10.35
CA GLY A 59 27.78 -6.00 10.77
C GLY A 59 28.03 -4.51 10.56
N ALA A 60 28.82 -4.16 9.55
CA ALA A 60 29.27 -2.78 9.28
C ALA A 60 28.12 -1.79 9.12
N ASN A 61 27.03 -2.19 8.46
CA ASN A 61 25.88 -1.34 8.20
C ASN A 61 24.70 -1.48 9.19
N LYS A 62 24.89 -2.14 10.33
CA LYS A 62 23.84 -2.27 11.36
C LYS A 62 23.24 -0.92 11.80
N LYS A 63 24.07 0.13 11.86
CA LYS A 63 23.59 1.49 12.19
C LYS A 63 22.72 2.09 11.07
N LEU A 64 23.03 1.82 9.81
CA LEU A 64 22.25 2.25 8.67
C LEU A 64 20.88 1.57 8.67
N VAL A 65 20.84 0.24 8.87
CA VAL A 65 19.58 -0.50 9.00
C VAL A 65 18.72 0.07 10.13
N LYS A 66 19.31 0.37 11.28
CA LYS A 66 18.58 1.02 12.38
C LYS A 66 18.03 2.40 12.01
N LYS A 67 18.75 3.21 11.19
CA LYS A 67 18.22 4.49 10.68
C LYS A 67 17.01 4.25 9.75
N LEU A 68 17.07 3.24 8.87
CA LEU A 68 15.94 2.85 8.01
C LEU A 68 14.72 2.46 8.85
N GLN A 69 14.89 1.58 9.83
CA GLN A 69 13.82 1.17 10.76
C GLN A 69 13.22 2.33 11.55
N GLN A 70 13.99 3.37 11.83
CA GLN A 70 13.52 4.58 12.52
C GLN A 70 12.96 5.67 11.59
N GLY A 71 12.97 5.46 10.27
CA GLY A 71 12.56 6.46 9.29
C GLY A 71 13.47 7.70 9.25
N LYS A 72 14.76 7.53 9.57
CA LYS A 72 15.75 8.62 9.68
C LYS A 72 16.84 8.54 8.62
N ALA A 73 16.89 7.47 7.84
CA ALA A 73 17.88 7.32 6.78
C ALA A 73 17.69 8.41 5.71
N LYS A 74 18.80 8.90 5.18
CA LYS A 74 18.86 9.82 4.04
C LYS A 74 19.61 9.14 2.90
N VAL A 75 19.46 9.63 1.68
CA VAL A 75 20.22 9.17 0.51
C VAL A 75 21.73 9.16 0.80
N ALA A 76 22.26 10.20 1.44
CA ALA A 76 23.67 10.27 1.80
C ALA A 76 24.11 9.14 2.76
N ASP A 77 23.23 8.70 3.69
CA ASP A 77 23.54 7.57 4.58
C ASP A 77 23.62 6.26 3.80
N LEU A 78 22.71 6.07 2.84
CA LEU A 78 22.68 4.89 1.97
C LEU A 78 23.92 4.81 1.09
N MET A 79 24.26 5.92 0.45
CA MET A 79 25.47 6.01 -0.39
C MET A 79 26.74 5.78 0.41
N ALA A 80 26.86 6.38 1.60
CA ALA A 80 28.00 6.17 2.50
C ALA A 80 28.12 4.73 3.00
N GLY A 81 26.99 4.03 3.14
CA GLY A 81 26.94 2.60 3.47
C GLY A 81 27.18 1.67 2.28
N GLY A 82 27.42 2.20 1.08
CA GLY A 82 27.60 1.40 -0.14
C GLY A 82 26.31 0.68 -0.59
N ALA A 83 25.13 1.20 -0.19
CA ALA A 83 23.86 0.60 -0.59
C ALA A 83 23.57 0.86 -2.06
N THR A 84 22.94 -0.12 -2.72
CA THR A 84 22.55 -0.05 -4.13
C THR A 84 21.02 -0.02 -4.23
N GLN A 85 20.49 0.95 -4.98
CA GLN A 85 19.05 1.01 -5.26
C GLN A 85 18.65 -0.07 -6.26
N LEU A 86 17.52 -0.73 -5.98
CA LEU A 86 16.93 -1.81 -6.79
C LEU A 86 15.64 -1.34 -7.44
N GLY A 87 15.19 -2.08 -8.48
CA GLY A 87 13.95 -1.77 -9.19
C GLY A 87 14.01 -0.50 -10.06
N VAL A 88 15.22 -0.07 -10.42
CA VAL A 88 15.47 1.04 -11.36
C VAL A 88 16.72 0.68 -12.19
N PRO A 89 16.63 0.56 -13.49
CA PRO A 89 15.49 0.63 -14.41
C PRO A 89 14.79 -0.71 -14.67
N TYR A 90 15.17 -1.79 -13.99
CA TYR A 90 14.60 -3.14 -14.15
C TYR A 90 14.55 -3.90 -12.80
N GLY A 91 13.88 -5.05 -12.80
CA GLY A 91 13.70 -5.86 -11.59
C GLY A 91 14.95 -6.64 -11.19
N ASN A 92 15.89 -6.02 -10.51
CA ASN A 92 17.16 -6.58 -10.06
C ASN A 92 17.17 -6.98 -8.58
N TYR A 93 16.11 -7.63 -8.12
CA TYR A 93 15.91 -7.98 -6.70
C TYR A 93 16.67 -9.25 -6.24
N ALA A 94 17.19 -10.09 -7.15
CA ALA A 94 17.92 -11.29 -6.74
C ALA A 94 19.08 -10.95 -5.78
N PRO A 95 19.32 -11.76 -4.71
CA PRO A 95 18.79 -13.09 -4.45
C PRO A 95 17.39 -13.14 -3.80
N CYS A 96 16.77 -12.00 -3.47
CA CYS A 96 15.38 -11.96 -3.00
C CYS A 96 14.46 -12.46 -4.12
N ASN A 97 13.86 -13.63 -3.92
CA ASN A 97 13.03 -14.29 -4.91
C ASN A 97 11.67 -13.61 -5.07
N ARG A 98 11.00 -13.83 -6.21
CA ARG A 98 9.68 -13.26 -6.52
C ARG A 98 8.58 -13.67 -5.53
N ASN A 99 8.74 -14.78 -4.83
CA ASN A 99 7.84 -15.28 -3.79
C ASN A 99 8.23 -14.83 -2.37
N GLY A 100 9.15 -13.88 -2.23
CA GLY A 100 9.59 -13.35 -0.94
C GLY A 100 10.62 -14.20 -0.20
N GLN A 101 11.05 -15.35 -0.75
CA GLN A 101 12.12 -16.13 -0.16
C GLN A 101 13.48 -15.48 -0.41
N ASN A 102 14.43 -15.71 0.50
CA ASN A 102 15.78 -15.14 0.47
C ASN A 102 15.81 -13.60 0.46
N CYS A 103 14.80 -12.97 1.08
CA CYS A 103 14.69 -11.52 1.17
C CYS A 103 15.05 -10.97 2.56
N LEU A 104 15.22 -11.85 3.55
CA LEU A 104 15.60 -11.43 4.89
C LEU A 104 17.00 -10.82 4.87
N ASP A 105 17.12 -9.60 5.38
CA ASP A 105 18.37 -8.81 5.38
C ASP A 105 19.00 -8.53 3.98
N ASP A 106 18.22 -8.68 2.89
CA ASP A 106 18.70 -8.39 1.54
C ASP A 106 18.17 -7.05 1.01
N ILE A 107 16.89 -6.77 1.18
CA ILE A 107 16.22 -5.59 0.63
C ILE A 107 15.53 -4.76 1.72
N TYR A 108 15.64 -3.45 1.64
CA TYR A 108 15.14 -2.49 2.63
C TYR A 108 14.35 -1.37 1.94
N ALA A 109 13.11 -1.16 2.35
CA ALA A 109 12.30 -0.04 1.87
C ALA A 109 12.70 1.27 2.55
N ALA A 110 12.76 2.36 1.79
CA ALA A 110 12.98 3.71 2.30
C ALA A 110 12.00 4.69 1.67
N SER A 111 11.31 5.48 2.49
CA SER A 111 10.44 6.58 2.05
C SER A 111 11.28 7.86 2.01
N LEU A 112 11.78 8.23 0.85
CA LEU A 112 12.73 9.31 0.65
C LEU A 112 12.22 10.29 -0.41
N PRO A 113 12.39 11.61 -0.22
CA PRO A 113 12.09 12.59 -1.26
C PRO A 113 13.19 12.64 -2.32
N GLY A 114 12.81 12.98 -3.56
CA GLY A 114 13.75 13.32 -4.62
C GLY A 114 14.54 12.12 -5.16
N VAL A 115 14.06 10.89 -4.97
CA VAL A 115 14.63 9.68 -5.57
C VAL A 115 13.64 9.04 -6.53
N LYS A 116 14.12 8.25 -7.49
CA LYS A 116 13.21 7.40 -8.27
C LYS A 116 12.57 6.36 -7.36
N PRO A 117 11.23 6.16 -7.41
CA PRO A 117 10.63 5.05 -6.69
C PRO A 117 11.05 3.73 -7.34
N SER A 118 11.10 2.67 -6.54
CA SER A 118 11.46 1.33 -7.03
C SER A 118 10.24 0.62 -7.59
N ALA A 119 10.31 0.28 -8.87
CA ALA A 119 9.31 -0.52 -9.57
C ALA A 119 9.70 -2.01 -9.65
N TYR A 120 8.94 -2.80 -10.39
CA TYR A 120 9.18 -4.23 -10.69
C TYR A 120 9.12 -5.17 -9.49
N SER A 121 8.76 -4.68 -8.29
CA SER A 121 8.61 -5.54 -7.11
C SER A 121 7.33 -6.37 -7.21
N THR A 122 7.41 -7.64 -6.83
CA THR A 122 6.24 -8.46 -6.53
C THR A 122 5.66 -8.02 -5.18
N TRP A 123 4.41 -8.43 -4.90
CA TRP A 123 3.80 -8.19 -3.60
C TRP A 123 4.65 -8.75 -2.46
N PHE A 124 5.19 -9.96 -2.63
CA PHE A 124 6.04 -10.63 -1.63
C PHE A 124 7.36 -9.89 -1.38
N GLN A 125 7.99 -9.37 -2.43
CA GLN A 125 9.20 -8.55 -2.30
C GLN A 125 8.91 -7.20 -1.63
N ALA A 126 7.79 -6.57 -1.97
CA ALA A 126 7.34 -5.35 -1.33
C ALA A 126 7.09 -5.54 0.17
N GLN A 127 6.37 -6.61 0.54
CA GLN A 127 6.14 -6.98 1.94
C GLN A 127 7.47 -7.22 2.67
N ALA A 128 8.38 -8.01 2.11
CA ALA A 128 9.68 -8.30 2.71
C ALA A 128 10.54 -7.03 2.90
N ALA A 129 10.52 -6.11 1.92
CA ALA A 129 11.24 -4.84 2.03
C ALA A 129 10.69 -3.95 3.14
N CYS A 130 9.36 -3.95 3.36
CA CYS A 130 8.73 -3.27 4.49
C CYS A 130 9.09 -3.95 5.82
N ASP A 131 9.00 -5.28 5.90
CA ASP A 131 9.28 -6.05 7.12
C ASP A 131 10.72 -5.84 7.62
N ASN A 132 11.70 -5.82 6.71
CA ASN A 132 13.10 -5.58 7.03
C ASN A 132 13.36 -4.18 7.67
N VAL A 133 12.42 -3.25 7.49
CA VAL A 133 12.47 -1.92 8.14
C VAL A 133 11.43 -1.75 9.25
N ALA A 134 10.91 -2.86 9.79
CA ALA A 134 9.90 -2.89 10.85
C ALA A 134 8.63 -2.10 10.48
N LYS A 135 8.20 -2.27 9.23
CA LYS A 135 6.96 -1.77 8.63
C LYS A 135 6.20 -2.94 7.99
N ARG A 136 5.09 -2.66 7.35
CA ARG A 136 4.29 -3.60 6.55
C ARG A 136 3.69 -2.87 5.34
N LEU A 137 3.10 -3.57 4.41
CA LEU A 137 2.22 -2.93 3.44
C LEU A 137 0.99 -2.34 4.15
N PRO A 138 0.45 -1.19 3.71
CA PRO A 138 -0.82 -0.68 4.20
C PRO A 138 -1.97 -1.58 3.76
N SER A 139 -3.02 -1.68 4.57
CA SER A 139 -4.26 -2.27 4.07
C SER A 139 -4.91 -1.36 3.02
N ASN A 140 -5.83 -1.92 2.21
CA ASN A 140 -6.61 -1.15 1.26
C ASN A 140 -7.37 0.01 1.92
N ALA A 141 -7.92 -0.21 3.12
CA ALA A 141 -8.62 0.82 3.87
C ALA A 141 -7.69 1.92 4.39
N GLU A 142 -6.48 1.56 4.86
CA GLU A 142 -5.46 2.52 5.32
C GLU A 142 -4.94 3.38 4.16
N TRP A 143 -4.71 2.76 3.00
CA TRP A 143 -4.31 3.46 1.79
C TRP A 143 -5.41 4.45 1.35
N GLN A 144 -6.68 4.00 1.32
CA GLN A 144 -7.83 4.82 0.96
C GLN A 144 -8.00 6.02 1.91
N ALA A 145 -7.76 5.83 3.21
CA ALA A 145 -7.78 6.93 4.17
C ALA A 145 -6.63 7.92 3.95
N ALA A 146 -5.45 7.44 3.53
CA ALA A 146 -4.27 8.27 3.33
C ALA A 146 -4.33 9.11 2.06
N VAL A 147 -4.95 8.61 0.97
CA VAL A 147 -5.09 9.32 -0.30
C VAL A 147 -6.06 10.50 -0.24
N THR A 148 -6.90 10.57 0.79
CA THR A 148 -7.93 11.60 0.93
C THR A 148 -7.39 13.00 0.69
N GLY A 149 -8.01 13.74 -0.23
CA GLY A 149 -7.62 15.09 -0.60
C GLY A 149 -6.46 15.19 -1.60
N THR A 150 -5.95 14.07 -2.13
CA THR A 150 -5.05 14.11 -3.27
C THR A 150 -5.83 14.60 -4.50
N PRO A 151 -5.36 15.66 -5.20
CA PRO A 151 -5.98 16.12 -6.42
C PRO A 151 -5.96 15.06 -7.52
N ASP A 152 -7.02 15.01 -8.29
CA ASP A 152 -7.17 14.11 -9.43
C ASP A 152 -7.67 14.90 -10.65
N PRO A 153 -6.77 15.59 -11.37
CA PRO A 153 -7.14 16.39 -12.53
C PRO A 153 -7.34 15.55 -13.80
N GLY A 154 -7.16 14.22 -13.74
CA GLY A 154 -7.05 13.35 -14.90
C GLY A 154 -5.65 13.36 -15.51
N PRO A 155 -5.49 13.57 -16.83
CA PRO A 155 -4.15 13.70 -17.46
C PRO A 155 -3.34 14.83 -16.82
N ASP A 156 -2.07 14.55 -16.49
CA ASP A 156 -1.21 15.51 -15.79
C ASP A 156 -0.74 16.68 -16.68
N ASN A 157 -0.44 17.82 -16.04
CA ASN A 157 0.09 19.03 -16.70
C ASN A 157 1.60 18.94 -17.02
N GLY A 158 2.24 17.82 -16.77
CA GLY A 158 3.66 17.58 -17.00
C GLY A 158 4.61 18.14 -15.93
N THR A 159 4.13 18.95 -14.96
CA THR A 159 4.97 19.70 -14.02
C THR A 159 4.61 19.51 -12.55
N THR A 160 3.40 19.86 -12.13
CA THR A 160 3.00 19.91 -10.72
C THR A 160 1.97 18.87 -10.34
N ASP A 161 1.09 18.48 -11.28
CA ASP A 161 0.03 17.53 -11.05
C ASP A 161 0.58 16.11 -10.84
N CYS A 162 -0.25 15.22 -10.32
CA CYS A 162 0.09 13.81 -10.17
C CYS A 162 0.54 13.20 -11.51
N LYS A 163 1.59 12.39 -11.48
CA LYS A 163 2.21 11.80 -12.67
C LYS A 163 1.36 10.67 -13.23
N THR A 164 0.45 10.98 -14.14
CA THR A 164 -0.49 10.02 -14.77
C THR A 164 -0.23 9.78 -16.24
N THR A 165 0.63 10.59 -16.87
CA THR A 165 0.92 10.56 -18.31
C THR A 165 2.41 10.41 -18.57
N GLY A 166 2.81 9.48 -19.44
CA GLY A 166 4.20 9.31 -19.90
C GLY A 166 4.68 7.87 -19.94
N GLN A 167 6.00 7.70 -20.02
CA GLN A 167 6.64 6.40 -20.19
C GLN A 167 7.55 6.00 -19.01
N ASP A 168 7.68 6.87 -18.01
CA ASP A 168 8.55 6.64 -16.87
C ASP A 168 8.07 7.42 -15.63
N THR A 169 8.51 7.00 -14.45
CA THR A 169 8.25 7.67 -13.19
C THR A 169 8.97 9.01 -13.07
N THR A 170 8.49 9.88 -12.20
CA THR A 170 9.24 11.05 -11.71
C THR A 170 9.90 10.73 -10.37
N LEU A 171 10.71 11.68 -9.88
CA LEU A 171 11.27 11.58 -8.54
C LEU A 171 10.15 11.77 -7.51
N THR A 172 10.21 11.01 -6.43
CA THR A 172 9.25 11.06 -5.32
C THR A 172 9.11 12.48 -4.75
N GLY A 173 7.87 12.94 -4.60
CA GLY A 173 7.56 14.27 -4.10
C GLY A 173 7.92 15.43 -5.00
N SER A 174 8.33 15.18 -6.27
CA SER A 174 8.63 16.26 -7.23
C SER A 174 7.38 16.94 -7.78
N ARG A 175 6.23 16.29 -7.69
CA ARG A 175 4.94 16.82 -8.13
C ARG A 175 4.26 17.56 -6.99
N SER A 176 4.48 18.87 -6.88
CA SER A 176 4.11 19.67 -5.70
C SER A 176 2.61 19.72 -5.41
N ALA A 177 1.76 19.57 -6.42
CA ALA A 177 0.31 19.49 -6.24
C ALA A 177 -0.17 18.06 -5.92
N CYS A 178 0.64 17.02 -6.18
CA CYS A 178 0.28 15.63 -5.92
C CYS A 178 0.55 15.25 -4.45
N VAL A 179 -0.20 15.85 -3.56
CA VAL A 179 -0.08 15.65 -2.11
C VAL A 179 -1.47 15.51 -1.47
N SER A 180 -1.65 14.49 -0.64
CA SER A 180 -2.90 14.26 0.08
C SER A 180 -3.08 15.26 1.23
N ALA A 181 -4.29 15.39 1.74
CA ALA A 181 -4.57 16.18 2.95
C ALA A 181 -3.80 15.67 4.19
N ARG A 182 -3.25 14.47 4.15
CA ARG A 182 -2.39 13.91 5.21
C ARG A 182 -0.91 14.23 5.00
N GLY A 183 -0.51 14.74 3.83
CA GLY A 183 0.86 15.05 3.46
C GLY A 183 1.62 13.86 2.86
N ALA A 184 0.93 12.83 2.37
CA ALA A 184 1.50 11.77 1.56
C ALA A 184 1.56 12.24 0.10
N PHE A 185 2.71 12.10 -0.54
CA PHE A 185 2.94 12.45 -1.95
C PHE A 185 2.72 11.25 -2.87
N ASP A 186 2.41 11.54 -4.12
CA ASP A 186 2.36 10.58 -5.23
C ASP A 186 1.40 9.40 -4.97
N MET A 187 0.28 9.67 -4.23
CA MET A 187 -0.76 8.67 -3.97
C MET A 187 -1.63 8.38 -5.22
N VAL A 188 -1.52 9.21 -6.25
CA VAL A 188 -2.18 9.06 -7.55
C VAL A 188 -1.11 9.14 -8.63
N GLY A 189 -1.11 8.18 -9.55
CA GLY A 189 -0.09 8.12 -10.60
C GLY A 189 1.28 7.68 -10.09
N ASN A 190 2.33 8.00 -10.79
CA ASN A 190 3.71 7.58 -10.63
C ASN A 190 3.84 6.05 -10.66
N LEU A 191 3.61 5.34 -9.57
CA LEU A 191 3.49 3.87 -9.54
C LEU A 191 2.14 3.44 -8.96
N SER A 192 1.57 2.37 -9.51
CA SER A 192 0.50 1.64 -8.85
C SER A 192 1.06 0.94 -7.62
N GLU A 193 0.41 1.09 -6.47
CA GLU A 193 0.97 0.67 -5.19
C GLU A 193 0.32 -0.60 -4.65
N TRP A 194 1.14 -1.62 -4.36
CA TRP A 194 0.69 -2.79 -3.62
C TRP A 194 0.14 -2.40 -2.25
N VAL A 195 -1.01 -2.98 -1.91
CA VAL A 195 -1.56 -2.99 -0.54
C VAL A 195 -1.64 -4.42 -0.02
N ALA A 196 -1.87 -4.58 1.28
CA ALA A 196 -1.83 -5.89 1.93
C ALA A 196 -2.94 -6.86 1.49
N ASP A 197 -4.03 -6.33 0.92
CA ASP A 197 -5.25 -7.09 0.67
C ASP A 197 -5.18 -7.88 -0.64
N TRP A 198 -5.69 -9.11 -0.60
CA TRP A 198 -5.87 -9.99 -1.75
C TRP A 198 -7.33 -10.23 -2.03
N VAL A 199 -7.65 -10.47 -3.29
CA VAL A 199 -9.01 -10.74 -3.79
C VAL A 199 -8.95 -11.90 -4.79
N PRO A 200 -10.08 -12.55 -5.11
CA PRO A 200 -10.14 -13.41 -6.29
C PRO A 200 -9.70 -12.63 -7.53
N GLY A 201 -8.84 -13.23 -8.37
CA GLY A 201 -8.26 -12.55 -9.53
C GLY A 201 -9.35 -11.99 -10.45
N SER A 202 -9.37 -10.67 -10.67
CA SER A 202 -10.32 -10.02 -11.56
C SER A 202 -9.96 -10.23 -13.02
N THR A 203 -10.96 -10.44 -13.88
CA THR A 203 -10.77 -10.58 -15.34
C THR A 203 -11.35 -9.41 -16.12
N SER A 204 -11.97 -8.44 -15.45
CA SER A 204 -12.61 -7.30 -16.08
C SER A 204 -12.27 -6.01 -15.34
N CYS A 205 -12.04 -4.96 -16.13
CA CYS A 205 -11.79 -3.61 -15.63
C CYS A 205 -12.81 -2.66 -16.27
N GLY A 206 -13.35 -1.76 -15.49
CA GLY A 206 -14.20 -0.66 -15.91
C GLY A 206 -13.78 0.64 -15.27
N ALA A 207 -14.53 1.68 -15.48
CA ALA A 207 -14.42 2.90 -14.70
C ALA A 207 -15.50 2.91 -13.61
N TRP A 208 -15.25 3.58 -12.50
CA TRP A 208 -16.32 3.98 -11.57
C TRP A 208 -17.35 4.83 -12.31
N SER A 209 -18.60 4.84 -11.86
CA SER A 209 -19.60 5.73 -12.43
C SER A 209 -19.17 7.19 -12.29
N ALA A 210 -19.60 8.05 -13.23
CA ALA A 210 -19.27 9.48 -13.22
C ALA A 210 -19.76 10.22 -11.94
N GLU A 211 -20.77 9.67 -11.25
CA GLU A 211 -21.24 10.18 -9.97
C GLU A 211 -20.24 9.95 -8.83
N VAL A 212 -19.40 8.90 -8.92
CA VAL A 212 -18.41 8.50 -7.92
C VAL A 212 -17.04 9.00 -8.29
N SER A 213 -16.62 8.86 -9.53
CA SER A 213 -15.36 9.35 -10.07
C SER A 213 -15.59 10.08 -11.39
N PRO A 214 -15.66 11.43 -11.38
CA PRO A 214 -15.87 12.21 -12.60
C PRO A 214 -14.75 12.08 -13.61
N THR A 215 -13.54 11.75 -13.18
CA THR A 215 -12.35 11.56 -14.00
C THR A 215 -12.24 10.17 -14.60
N GLY A 216 -12.97 9.19 -14.06
CA GLY A 216 -13.05 7.83 -14.60
C GLY A 216 -12.00 6.86 -14.04
N ASP A 217 -11.72 6.94 -12.74
CA ASP A 217 -10.83 6.00 -12.03
C ASP A 217 -11.18 4.55 -12.40
N HIS A 218 -10.17 3.74 -12.63
CA HIS A 218 -10.38 2.32 -12.94
C HIS A 218 -10.77 1.50 -11.71
N GLN A 219 -11.66 0.53 -11.91
CA GLN A 219 -11.95 -0.53 -10.96
C GLN A 219 -11.86 -1.88 -11.67
N CYS A 220 -10.93 -2.73 -11.27
CA CYS A 220 -10.74 -4.09 -11.79
C CYS A 220 -11.07 -5.09 -10.69
N LEU A 221 -12.35 -5.19 -10.34
CA LEU A 221 -12.86 -6.09 -9.31
C LEU A 221 -14.01 -6.99 -9.83
N LEU A 222 -14.28 -6.92 -11.13
CA LEU A 222 -15.37 -7.64 -11.77
C LEU A 222 -14.86 -8.89 -12.49
N GLY A 223 -15.78 -9.84 -12.72
CA GLY A 223 -15.49 -11.05 -13.46
C GLY A 223 -14.39 -11.90 -12.81
N ALA A 224 -14.37 -11.95 -11.48
CA ALA A 224 -13.39 -12.75 -10.74
C ALA A 224 -13.42 -14.20 -11.21
N THR A 225 -12.25 -14.76 -11.48
CA THR A 225 -12.11 -16.17 -11.83
C THR A 225 -12.15 -17.04 -10.59
N THR A 226 -12.81 -18.18 -10.68
CA THR A 226 -12.81 -19.23 -9.68
C THR A 226 -12.01 -20.44 -10.13
N GLY A 227 -11.28 -20.32 -11.23
CA GLY A 227 -10.45 -21.39 -11.78
C GLY A 227 -9.36 -21.79 -10.81
N THR A 228 -9.10 -23.08 -10.70
CA THR A 228 -8.05 -23.64 -9.82
C THR A 228 -6.63 -23.38 -10.32
N THR A 229 -6.49 -22.88 -11.54
CA THR A 229 -5.22 -22.58 -12.21
C THR A 229 -4.80 -21.12 -12.09
N ASP A 230 -5.69 -20.24 -11.66
CA ASP A 230 -5.42 -18.80 -11.59
C ASP A 230 -4.97 -18.39 -10.18
N GLU A 231 -3.93 -17.57 -10.14
CA GLU A 231 -3.49 -16.97 -8.89
C GLU A 231 -4.52 -15.93 -8.39
N PRO A 232 -4.62 -15.70 -7.08
CA PRO A 232 -5.42 -14.59 -6.57
C PRO A 232 -4.89 -13.25 -7.10
N GLY A 233 -5.74 -12.23 -7.11
CA GLY A 233 -5.30 -10.85 -7.30
C GLY A 233 -4.76 -10.28 -5.99
N ALA A 234 -3.63 -9.59 -6.02
CA ALA A 234 -3.26 -8.66 -4.98
C ALA A 234 -3.71 -7.25 -5.39
N LEU A 235 -4.21 -6.43 -4.44
CA LEU A 235 -4.73 -5.13 -4.79
C LEU A 235 -3.61 -4.12 -5.05
N LEU A 236 -3.74 -3.41 -6.19
CA LEU A 236 -2.97 -2.23 -6.54
C LEU A 236 -3.85 -0.99 -6.45
N ARG A 237 -3.28 0.12 -6.02
CA ARG A 237 -3.99 1.38 -5.81
C ARG A 237 -3.34 2.54 -6.57
N GLY A 238 -4.13 3.60 -6.81
CA GLY A 238 -3.66 4.90 -7.31
C GLY A 238 -3.46 5.00 -8.82
N GLY A 239 -3.15 3.92 -9.51
CA GLY A 239 -2.70 3.92 -10.90
C GLY A 239 -1.25 4.35 -11.06
N GLY A 240 -0.66 4.18 -12.24
CA GLY A 240 0.73 4.50 -12.54
C GLY A 240 0.91 5.68 -13.52
N TYR A 241 2.13 5.96 -13.86
CA TYR A 241 2.54 7.09 -14.73
C TYR A 241 1.96 7.06 -16.15
N ASN A 242 1.32 5.99 -16.56
CA ASN A 242 0.71 5.82 -17.87
C ASN A 242 -0.79 5.50 -17.82
N SER A 243 -1.41 5.65 -16.66
CA SER A 243 -2.82 5.30 -16.47
C SER A 243 -3.80 6.37 -16.93
N LEU A 244 -3.32 7.58 -17.27
CA LEU A 244 -4.14 8.71 -17.71
C LEU A 244 -5.27 8.99 -16.70
N THR A 245 -6.50 9.11 -17.19
CA THR A 245 -7.71 9.28 -16.38
C THR A 245 -8.07 8.04 -15.54
N GLY A 246 -7.47 6.90 -15.83
CA GLY A 246 -7.64 5.68 -15.03
C GLY A 246 -6.84 5.69 -13.72
N ALA A 247 -5.88 6.63 -13.54
CA ALA A 247 -5.27 6.89 -12.24
C ALA A 247 -6.19 7.77 -11.40
N GLY A 248 -6.25 7.54 -10.10
CA GLY A 248 -7.08 8.37 -9.21
C GLY A 248 -7.17 7.81 -7.79
N PRO A 249 -7.76 8.59 -6.87
CA PRO A 249 -7.92 8.20 -5.47
C PRO A 249 -8.76 6.93 -5.27
N LEU A 250 -9.66 6.64 -6.20
CA LEU A 250 -10.54 5.46 -6.15
C LEU A 250 -10.05 4.30 -7.03
N THR A 251 -8.95 4.49 -7.77
CA THR A 251 -8.38 3.43 -8.61
C THR A 251 -7.99 2.22 -7.76
N VAL A 252 -8.51 1.07 -8.15
CA VAL A 252 -8.23 -0.23 -7.53
C VAL A 252 -8.12 -1.30 -8.61
N ASN A 253 -7.09 -2.14 -8.54
CA ASN A 253 -6.86 -3.21 -9.49
C ASN A 253 -6.53 -4.52 -8.77
N GLY A 254 -7.41 -5.50 -8.89
CA GLY A 254 -7.26 -6.86 -8.37
C GLY A 254 -7.02 -7.91 -9.47
N SER A 255 -6.59 -7.49 -10.68
CA SER A 255 -6.33 -8.41 -11.79
C SER A 255 -4.88 -8.92 -11.84
N ILE A 256 -4.00 -8.38 -11.00
CA ILE A 256 -2.57 -8.70 -11.04
C ILE A 256 -2.22 -9.69 -9.92
N ALA A 257 -1.62 -10.80 -10.30
CA ALA A 257 -1.18 -11.80 -9.34
C ALA A 257 -0.05 -11.27 -8.42
N PRO A 258 0.01 -11.69 -7.15
CA PRO A 258 1.02 -11.21 -6.18
C PRO A 258 2.46 -11.59 -6.57
N SER A 259 2.65 -12.57 -7.44
CA SER A 259 3.93 -13.02 -8.00
C SER A 259 4.44 -12.13 -9.15
N ILE A 260 3.62 -11.20 -9.65
CA ILE A 260 3.97 -10.34 -10.79
C ILE A 260 4.55 -9.01 -10.30
N GLY A 261 5.61 -8.56 -10.95
CA GLY A 261 6.16 -7.20 -10.82
C GLY A 261 6.28 -6.57 -12.20
N GLY A 262 6.09 -5.27 -12.29
CA GLY A 262 6.10 -4.53 -13.56
C GLY A 262 6.65 -3.13 -13.44
N PRO A 263 6.92 -2.45 -14.57
CA PRO A 263 7.52 -1.12 -14.58
C PRO A 263 6.64 -0.03 -13.97
N THR A 264 5.35 -0.30 -13.84
CA THR A 264 4.37 0.62 -13.26
C THR A 264 3.93 0.22 -11.84
N ILE A 265 4.56 -0.79 -11.26
CA ILE A 265 4.15 -1.38 -9.98
C ILE A 265 5.23 -1.16 -8.93
N GLY A 266 4.87 -0.45 -7.88
CA GLY A 266 5.67 -0.22 -6.68
C GLY A 266 4.84 -0.39 -5.41
N PHE A 267 5.21 0.33 -4.36
CA PHE A 267 4.52 0.27 -3.06
C PHE A 267 4.94 1.42 -2.15
N ARG A 268 4.26 1.56 -1.03
CA ARG A 268 4.72 2.28 0.17
C ARG A 268 4.45 1.43 1.39
N CYS A 269 5.13 1.72 2.51
CA CYS A 269 4.92 0.97 3.74
C CYS A 269 4.07 1.77 4.75
N ALA A 270 3.58 1.05 5.78
CA ALA A 270 2.86 1.59 6.93
C ALA A 270 3.36 0.98 8.25
N ARG A 271 3.10 1.64 9.38
CA ARG A 271 3.33 1.15 10.75
C ARG A 271 2.09 1.32 11.60
#